data_6d12ad325950886ce3ab9bf0f2fb0ed2
#
_entry.id   6d12ad325950886ce3ab9bf0f2fb0ed2
#
_cell.length_a   1.000
_cell.length_b   1.000
_cell.length_c   1.000
_cell.angle_alpha   90.00
_cell.angle_beta   90.00
_cell.angle_gamma   90.00
#
_symmetry.space_group_name_H-M   'P 1'
#
loop_
_entity.id
_entity.type
_entity.pdbx_description
1 polymer ?
#
loop_
_entity_poly.entity_id
_entity_poly.type
_entity_poly.pdbx_seq_one_letter_code
_entity_poly.pdbx_strand_id
1 'polypeptide(L)'
;MAVVKCDFLVIGAGVIGVSIARELRRRYHAKVVVIEKETAAGQHASGRNSGVLHAGVYYKAGTLKARLCIEGNRRMREYCGLKGIPLNDNGKVIVARTAAELPALHELHARSLANGVRVDLVDEQALKEIEPCAKTVGQALYVKDTAVVNPQRVMAAIVADAIQEGVEFQLNCVWQSREGAGGVRTSQGQISYGHLVNCAGLFADRIAHAFDVGTHYRILPFRGQFYRLRPESRVQVRGNIYPVPDLRNPFLGVHFTRRPEGEVTVGPSALPLLGREQYRGLAGANASDGMAMVKYLLRLFGRNRDHFRSIALGELAKISRSGFCREAEALAVGFESGDLLTGKEPGIRAQLVDTRKAELLSDFVIEPGPRSTHLLNAVSPAFTSSAPFAEYVVGMIKHER
;
A
#
# COMPACT_ATOMS: atom_id res chain seq x y z
N MET A 1 -5.62 2.61 37.56
CA MET A 1 -4.45 2.89 36.73
C MET A 1 -4.39 4.38 36.42
N ALA A 2 -3.21 4.99 36.37
CA ALA A 2 -3.09 6.40 36.03
C ALA A 2 -3.51 6.63 34.54
N VAL A 3 -4.25 7.72 34.31
CA VAL A 3 -4.64 8.11 32.93
C VAL A 3 -3.42 8.69 32.22
N VAL A 4 -3.02 8.08 31.11
CA VAL A 4 -1.97 8.65 30.25
C VAL A 4 -2.52 9.91 29.57
N LYS A 5 -1.75 11.01 29.59
CA LYS A 5 -2.12 12.26 28.91
C LYS A 5 -1.12 12.56 27.81
N CYS A 6 -1.61 12.98 26.64
CA CYS A 6 -0.81 13.42 25.50
C CYS A 6 -1.50 14.54 24.72
N ASP A 7 -0.73 15.29 23.96
CA ASP A 7 -1.27 16.31 23.06
C ASP A 7 -1.83 15.63 21.80
N PHE A 8 -1.10 14.65 21.28
CA PHE A 8 -1.53 13.86 20.11
C PHE A 8 -1.50 12.37 20.42
N LEU A 9 -2.61 11.69 20.09
CA LEU A 9 -2.72 10.24 20.11
C LEU A 9 -2.79 9.72 18.68
N VAL A 10 -1.84 8.86 18.28
CA VAL A 10 -1.86 8.19 16.98
C VAL A 10 -2.23 6.72 17.19
N ILE A 11 -3.26 6.23 16.50
CA ILE A 11 -3.69 4.83 16.55
C ILE A 11 -3.14 4.07 15.35
N GLY A 12 -2.23 3.13 15.60
CA GLY A 12 -1.57 2.28 14.62
C GLY A 12 -0.15 2.74 14.29
N ALA A 13 0.82 1.84 14.51
CA ALA A 13 2.24 2.06 14.24
C ALA A 13 2.67 1.50 12.87
N GLY A 14 1.83 1.64 11.84
CA GLY A 14 2.23 1.46 10.45
C GLY A 14 3.05 2.65 9.94
N VAL A 15 3.60 2.55 8.71
CA VAL A 15 4.44 3.59 8.10
C VAL A 15 3.79 4.98 8.14
N ILE A 16 2.48 5.07 7.92
CA ILE A 16 1.74 6.33 7.95
C ILE A 16 1.64 6.87 9.38
N GLY A 17 1.24 6.04 10.34
CA GLY A 17 1.10 6.47 11.73
C GLY A 17 2.42 6.93 12.33
N VAL A 18 3.52 6.19 12.09
CA VAL A 18 4.84 6.58 12.57
C VAL A 18 5.34 7.86 11.90
N SER A 19 5.14 8.01 10.57
CA SER A 19 5.51 9.24 9.86
C SER A 19 4.73 10.45 10.36
N ILE A 20 3.43 10.31 10.62
CA ILE A 20 2.59 11.37 11.19
C ILE A 20 3.04 11.71 12.62
N ALA A 21 3.31 10.71 13.45
CA ALA A 21 3.78 10.94 14.80
C ALA A 21 5.10 11.72 14.84
N ARG A 22 6.05 11.39 13.96
CA ARG A 22 7.30 12.15 13.78
C ARG A 22 7.05 13.60 13.37
N GLU A 23 6.18 13.80 12.36
CA GLU A 23 5.86 15.14 11.88
C GLU A 23 5.15 15.98 12.94
N LEU A 24 4.21 15.42 13.71
CA LEU A 24 3.55 16.08 14.84
C LEU A 24 4.58 16.49 15.90
N ARG A 25 5.51 15.59 16.24
CA ARG A 25 6.57 15.84 17.20
C ARG A 25 7.50 16.97 16.76
N ARG A 26 7.91 16.96 15.50
CA ARG A 26 8.80 17.97 14.92
C ARG A 26 8.16 19.35 14.81
N ARG A 27 6.90 19.38 14.32
CA ARG A 27 6.20 20.64 14.02
C ARG A 27 5.69 21.35 15.27
N TYR A 28 5.18 20.60 16.24
CA TYR A 28 4.51 21.18 17.41
C TYR A 28 5.31 21.04 18.71
N HIS A 29 6.42 20.29 18.71
CA HIS A 29 7.18 19.93 19.92
C HIS A 29 6.31 19.35 21.03
N ALA A 30 5.22 18.72 20.64
CA ALA A 30 4.16 18.22 21.49
C ALA A 30 4.45 16.82 22.00
N LYS A 31 3.76 16.40 23.07
CA LYS A 31 3.79 15.01 23.54
C LYS A 31 2.94 14.14 22.61
N VAL A 32 3.59 13.23 21.87
CA VAL A 32 2.95 12.31 20.93
C VAL A 32 3.04 10.89 21.44
N VAL A 33 1.89 10.22 21.57
CA VAL A 33 1.78 8.81 21.94
C VAL A 33 1.22 8.03 20.75
N VAL A 34 1.90 6.95 20.38
CA VAL A 34 1.44 5.98 19.37
C VAL A 34 1.01 4.71 20.06
N ILE A 35 -0.22 4.26 19.85
CA ILE A 35 -0.67 2.94 20.30
C ILE A 35 -0.68 1.95 19.16
N GLU A 36 -0.21 0.73 19.42
CA GLU A 36 -0.17 -0.37 18.45
C GLU A 36 -0.64 -1.66 19.13
N LYS A 37 -1.55 -2.37 18.48
CA LYS A 37 -2.11 -3.62 19.01
C LYS A 37 -1.12 -4.78 19.00
N GLU A 38 -0.14 -4.74 18.11
CA GLU A 38 0.89 -5.76 17.96
C GLU A 38 2.07 -5.54 18.89
N THR A 39 2.93 -6.57 18.96
CA THR A 39 4.18 -6.55 19.75
C THR A 39 5.27 -5.65 19.16
N ALA A 40 5.13 -5.25 17.90
CA ALA A 40 6.06 -4.36 17.21
C ALA A 40 5.34 -3.54 16.13
N ALA A 41 5.94 -2.40 15.76
CA ALA A 41 5.45 -1.57 14.68
C ALA A 41 5.61 -2.24 13.30
N GLY A 42 4.71 -1.92 12.36
CA GLY A 42 4.82 -2.32 10.96
C GLY A 42 4.52 -3.78 10.64
N GLN A 43 3.94 -4.55 11.53
CA GLN A 43 3.70 -6.00 11.34
C GLN A 43 2.64 -6.34 10.27
N HIS A 44 1.83 -5.36 9.85
CA HIS A 44 0.81 -5.53 8.81
C HIS A 44 1.29 -5.01 7.45
N ALA A 45 0.44 -4.30 6.69
CA ALA A 45 0.71 -3.85 5.33
C ALA A 45 2.05 -3.11 5.16
N SER A 46 2.52 -2.39 6.17
CA SER A 46 3.77 -1.63 6.12
C SER A 46 5.03 -2.49 6.04
N GLY A 47 5.04 -3.66 6.70
CA GLY A 47 6.14 -4.62 6.61
C GLY A 47 5.92 -5.75 5.60
N ARG A 48 4.69 -5.86 5.04
CA ARG A 48 4.26 -6.96 4.16
C ARG A 48 3.92 -6.49 2.76
N ASN A 49 4.56 -5.44 2.27
CA ASN A 49 4.41 -4.95 0.90
C ASN A 49 5.61 -5.33 0.02
N SER A 50 5.53 -5.02 -1.28
CA SER A 50 6.58 -5.34 -2.25
C SER A 50 7.87 -4.56 -2.04
N GLY A 51 7.85 -3.45 -1.32
CA GLY A 51 8.99 -2.54 -1.18
C GLY A 51 9.23 -1.64 -2.40
N VAL A 52 8.37 -1.67 -3.39
CA VAL A 52 8.51 -0.84 -4.60
C VAL A 52 8.28 0.63 -4.26
N LEU A 53 9.28 1.46 -4.52
CA LEU A 53 9.19 2.90 -4.52
C LEU A 53 8.64 3.35 -5.87
N HIS A 54 7.34 3.65 -5.89
CA HIS A 54 6.64 4.03 -7.10
C HIS A 54 7.07 5.42 -7.60
N ALA A 55 7.22 5.57 -8.93
CA ALA A 55 7.65 6.81 -9.55
C ALA A 55 6.50 7.77 -9.93
N GLY A 56 5.22 7.38 -9.74
CA GLY A 56 4.09 8.24 -10.08
C GLY A 56 3.48 8.01 -11.47
N VAL A 57 3.92 6.99 -12.22
CA VAL A 57 3.52 6.70 -13.61
C VAL A 57 2.01 6.53 -13.80
N TYR A 58 1.35 5.89 -12.82
CA TYR A 58 -0.07 5.52 -12.94
C TYR A 58 -1.05 6.64 -12.61
N TYR A 59 -0.58 7.74 -12.03
CA TYR A 59 -1.45 8.79 -11.50
C TYR A 59 -1.59 9.94 -12.48
N LYS A 60 -2.81 10.46 -12.62
CA LYS A 60 -3.09 11.63 -13.44
C LYS A 60 -2.27 12.83 -12.96
N ALA A 61 -1.67 13.56 -13.89
CA ALA A 61 -0.85 14.72 -13.59
C ALA A 61 -1.63 15.78 -12.77
N GLY A 62 -0.95 16.43 -11.85
CA GLY A 62 -1.52 17.46 -10.98
C GLY A 62 -2.34 16.93 -9.79
N THR A 63 -2.62 15.62 -9.71
CA THR A 63 -3.33 15.05 -8.55
C THR A 63 -2.43 15.02 -7.31
N LEU A 64 -3.06 15.10 -6.12
CA LEU A 64 -2.37 14.99 -4.84
C LEU A 64 -1.56 13.70 -4.77
N LYS A 65 -2.14 12.60 -5.23
CA LYS A 65 -1.51 11.28 -5.23
C LYS A 65 -0.26 11.21 -6.11
N ALA A 66 -0.28 11.83 -7.32
CA ALA A 66 0.90 11.93 -8.18
C ALA A 66 2.01 12.73 -7.50
N ARG A 67 1.70 13.94 -7.01
CA ARG A 67 2.65 14.82 -6.33
C ARG A 67 3.29 14.15 -5.12
N LEU A 68 2.47 13.58 -4.22
CA LEU A 68 2.98 12.92 -3.02
C LEU A 68 3.79 11.65 -3.34
N CYS A 69 3.46 10.95 -4.43
CA CYS A 69 4.23 9.76 -4.85
C CYS A 69 5.63 10.13 -5.35
N ILE A 70 5.72 11.14 -6.21
CA ILE A 70 7.00 11.59 -6.79
C ILE A 70 7.92 12.13 -5.69
N GLU A 71 7.41 13.03 -4.88
CA GLU A 71 8.16 13.60 -3.76
C GLU A 71 8.55 12.53 -2.74
N GLY A 72 7.64 11.61 -2.43
CA GLY A 72 7.89 10.50 -1.53
C GLY A 72 8.96 9.54 -2.05
N ASN A 73 8.98 9.25 -3.35
CA ASN A 73 10.04 8.44 -3.98
C ASN A 73 11.42 9.09 -3.77
N ARG A 74 11.54 10.38 -4.10
CA ARG A 74 12.78 11.14 -3.92
C ARG A 74 13.25 11.10 -2.47
N ARG A 75 12.39 11.48 -1.52
CA ARG A 75 12.72 11.51 -0.08
C ARG A 75 13.04 10.13 0.49
N MET A 76 12.33 9.09 0.07
CA MET A 76 12.59 7.74 0.55
C MET A 76 13.93 7.20 0.07
N ARG A 77 14.35 7.53 -1.17
CA ARG A 77 15.68 7.20 -1.69
C ARG A 77 16.77 7.90 -0.87
N GLU A 78 16.61 9.20 -0.63
CA GLU A 78 17.54 9.99 0.21
C GLU A 78 17.62 9.41 1.63
N TYR A 79 16.45 9.10 2.22
CA TYR A 79 16.37 8.50 3.53
C TYR A 79 17.09 7.14 3.60
N CYS A 80 16.88 6.28 2.62
CA CYS A 80 17.56 4.99 2.53
C CYS A 80 19.09 5.18 2.41
N GLY A 81 19.55 6.12 1.60
CA GLY A 81 20.96 6.46 1.49
C GLY A 81 21.58 6.91 2.82
N LEU A 82 20.90 7.82 3.53
CA LEU A 82 21.34 8.31 4.85
C LEU A 82 21.39 7.21 5.91
N LYS A 83 20.50 6.23 5.82
CA LYS A 83 20.42 5.11 6.78
C LYS A 83 21.17 3.85 6.36
N GLY A 84 21.86 3.87 5.22
CA GLY A 84 22.57 2.69 4.70
C GLY A 84 21.62 1.54 4.35
N ILE A 85 20.36 1.81 3.99
CA ILE A 85 19.39 0.81 3.59
C ILE A 85 19.58 0.52 2.10
N PRO A 86 19.86 -0.75 1.71
CA PRO A 86 20.07 -1.11 0.33
C PRO A 86 18.85 -0.85 -0.56
N LEU A 87 19.12 -0.36 -1.76
CA LEU A 87 18.15 -0.15 -2.84
C LEU A 87 18.48 -1.08 -4.02
N ASN A 88 17.47 -1.69 -4.63
CA ASN A 88 17.58 -2.15 -6.02
C ASN A 88 17.06 -1.01 -6.91
N ASP A 89 17.94 -0.37 -7.64
CA ASP A 89 17.68 0.83 -8.45
C ASP A 89 17.69 0.55 -9.96
N ASN A 90 17.34 -0.68 -10.36
CA ASN A 90 17.33 -1.10 -11.77
C ASN A 90 16.05 -0.67 -12.51
N GLY A 91 15.23 0.17 -11.93
CA GLY A 91 14.02 0.67 -12.55
C GLY A 91 12.91 -0.38 -12.69
N LYS A 92 12.01 -0.10 -13.63
CA LYS A 92 10.86 -0.96 -13.95
C LYS A 92 10.55 -0.88 -15.44
N VAL A 93 10.30 -2.03 -16.05
CA VAL A 93 9.71 -2.09 -17.39
C VAL A 93 8.21 -2.39 -17.30
N ILE A 94 7.39 -1.67 -18.06
CA ILE A 94 5.97 -1.93 -18.24
C ILE A 94 5.80 -2.44 -19.64
N VAL A 95 5.35 -3.69 -19.78
CA VAL A 95 5.33 -4.42 -21.06
C VAL A 95 3.91 -4.55 -21.59
N ALA A 96 3.74 -4.36 -22.89
CA ALA A 96 2.50 -4.66 -23.61
C ALA A 96 2.45 -6.17 -23.93
N ARG A 97 1.45 -6.88 -23.42
CA ARG A 97 1.24 -8.32 -23.69
C ARG A 97 0.58 -8.57 -25.04
N THR A 98 -0.15 -7.57 -25.54
CA THR A 98 -0.85 -7.58 -26.81
C THR A 98 -0.78 -6.20 -27.48
N ALA A 99 -0.96 -6.14 -28.80
CA ALA A 99 -1.01 -4.86 -29.52
C ALA A 99 -2.16 -3.94 -29.04
N ALA A 100 -3.24 -4.50 -28.50
CA ALA A 100 -4.35 -3.74 -27.95
C ALA A 100 -3.97 -2.95 -26.67
N GLU A 101 -2.86 -3.27 -26.02
CA GLU A 101 -2.36 -2.57 -24.84
C GLU A 101 -1.47 -1.36 -25.19
N LEU A 102 -1.00 -1.22 -26.42
CA LEU A 102 -0.11 -0.12 -26.85
C LEU A 102 -0.71 1.28 -26.62
N PRO A 103 -1.99 1.56 -26.93
CA PRO A 103 -2.58 2.87 -26.64
C PRO A 103 -2.51 3.24 -25.16
N ALA A 104 -2.76 2.29 -24.25
CA ALA A 104 -2.65 2.51 -22.82
C ALA A 104 -1.18 2.70 -22.37
N LEU A 105 -0.24 2.01 -22.99
CA LEU A 105 1.20 2.21 -22.78
C LEU A 105 1.63 3.63 -23.16
N HIS A 106 1.19 4.14 -24.31
CA HIS A 106 1.47 5.51 -24.75
C HIS A 106 0.81 6.56 -23.84
N GLU A 107 -0.40 6.29 -23.34
CA GLU A 107 -1.04 7.15 -22.33
C GLU A 107 -0.22 7.21 -21.06
N LEU A 108 0.30 6.07 -20.57
CA LEU A 108 1.19 6.03 -19.40
C LEU A 108 2.48 6.81 -19.65
N HIS A 109 3.07 6.72 -20.84
CA HIS A 109 4.25 7.51 -21.21
C HIS A 109 3.97 9.01 -21.15
N ALA A 110 2.92 9.48 -21.83
CA ALA A 110 2.54 10.89 -21.82
C ALA A 110 2.25 11.40 -20.39
N ARG A 111 1.52 10.60 -19.58
CA ARG A 111 1.23 10.89 -18.19
C ARG A 111 2.49 10.96 -17.33
N SER A 112 3.44 10.09 -17.57
CA SER A 112 4.73 10.06 -16.85
C SER A 112 5.56 11.30 -17.13
N LEU A 113 5.65 11.72 -18.41
CA LEU A 113 6.34 12.95 -18.79
C LEU A 113 5.68 14.18 -18.15
N ALA A 114 4.35 14.25 -18.16
CA ALA A 114 3.61 15.34 -17.53
C ALA A 114 3.80 15.40 -16.01
N ASN A 115 4.15 14.27 -15.38
CA ASN A 115 4.52 14.16 -13.97
C ASN A 115 6.02 14.40 -13.69
N GLY A 116 6.85 14.63 -14.71
CA GLY A 116 8.30 14.81 -14.57
C GLY A 116 9.06 13.52 -14.23
N VAL A 117 8.47 12.35 -14.49
CA VAL A 117 9.10 11.04 -14.27
C VAL A 117 10.02 10.71 -15.44
N ARG A 118 11.23 10.22 -15.16
CA ARG A 118 12.18 9.80 -16.20
C ARG A 118 11.77 8.46 -16.79
N VAL A 119 11.26 8.51 -18.02
CA VAL A 119 10.74 7.34 -18.75
C VAL A 119 11.17 7.36 -20.19
N ASP A 120 11.40 6.18 -20.77
CA ASP A 120 11.65 5.98 -22.18
C ASP A 120 10.68 4.94 -22.75
N LEU A 121 10.14 5.19 -23.94
CA LEU A 121 9.56 4.15 -24.77
C LEU A 121 10.71 3.40 -25.46
N VAL A 122 10.74 2.08 -25.29
CA VAL A 122 11.77 1.19 -25.82
C VAL A 122 11.14 0.12 -26.69
N ASP A 123 11.81 -0.25 -27.76
CA ASP A 123 11.43 -1.38 -28.59
C ASP A 123 11.84 -2.72 -27.96
N GLU A 124 11.54 -3.82 -28.65
CA GLU A 124 11.84 -5.18 -28.17
C GLU A 124 13.34 -5.44 -28.05
N GLN A 125 14.17 -4.81 -28.88
CA GLN A 125 15.63 -4.99 -28.84
C GLN A 125 16.22 -4.25 -27.63
N ALA A 126 15.89 -2.97 -27.46
CA ALA A 126 16.33 -2.18 -26.30
C ALA A 126 15.80 -2.76 -24.98
N LEU A 127 14.58 -3.32 -24.97
CA LEU A 127 14.05 -4.03 -23.80
C LEU A 127 14.92 -5.20 -23.37
N LYS A 128 15.45 -6.00 -24.33
CA LYS A 128 16.35 -7.13 -24.01
C LYS A 128 17.67 -6.71 -23.36
N GLU A 129 18.15 -5.51 -23.65
CA GLU A 129 19.35 -4.96 -23.01
C GLU A 129 19.07 -4.56 -21.55
N ILE A 130 17.86 -4.01 -21.29
CA ILE A 130 17.44 -3.55 -19.96
C ILE A 130 17.02 -4.73 -19.09
N GLU A 131 16.11 -5.57 -19.57
CA GLU A 131 15.48 -6.69 -18.86
C GLU A 131 15.36 -7.91 -19.80
N PRO A 132 16.44 -8.72 -19.92
CA PRO A 132 16.56 -9.76 -20.95
C PRO A 132 15.44 -10.80 -20.97
N CYS A 133 14.82 -11.06 -19.83
CA CYS A 133 13.73 -12.01 -19.72
C CYS A 133 12.34 -11.40 -19.98
N ALA A 134 12.21 -10.08 -20.07
CA ALA A 134 10.91 -9.45 -20.27
C ALA A 134 10.38 -9.68 -21.70
N LYS A 135 9.06 -9.88 -21.83
CA LYS A 135 8.35 -9.96 -23.11
C LYS A 135 7.53 -8.70 -23.33
N THR A 136 7.55 -8.18 -24.57
CA THR A 136 6.60 -7.14 -24.98
C THR A 136 6.17 -7.37 -26.43
N VAL A 137 5.06 -6.78 -26.82
CA VAL A 137 4.62 -6.70 -28.22
C VAL A 137 4.85 -5.27 -28.66
N GLY A 138 5.81 -5.08 -29.58
CA GLY A 138 6.18 -3.81 -30.16
C GLY A 138 7.00 -2.93 -29.21
N GLN A 139 6.39 -2.38 -28.17
CA GLN A 139 7.06 -1.43 -27.26
C GLN A 139 6.84 -1.75 -25.78
N ALA A 140 7.76 -1.26 -24.97
CA ALA A 140 7.64 -1.22 -23.49
C ALA A 140 7.97 0.18 -22.98
N LEU A 141 7.54 0.49 -21.75
CA LEU A 141 7.89 1.71 -21.04
C LEU A 141 8.94 1.40 -19.98
N TYR A 142 10.13 1.96 -20.10
CA TYR A 142 11.17 1.88 -19.08
C TYR A 142 11.07 3.06 -18.13
N VAL A 143 10.80 2.78 -16.86
CA VAL A 143 10.62 3.75 -15.77
C VAL A 143 11.88 3.75 -14.91
N LYS A 144 12.78 4.70 -15.13
CA LYS A 144 14.11 4.78 -14.46
C LYS A 144 14.00 5.10 -12.97
N ASP A 145 12.99 5.87 -12.57
CA ASP A 145 12.85 6.35 -11.19
C ASP A 145 12.23 5.33 -10.22
N THR A 146 11.88 4.13 -10.69
CA THR A 146 11.41 3.07 -9.79
C THR A 146 12.58 2.39 -9.10
N ALA A 147 12.49 2.20 -7.78
CA ALA A 147 13.42 1.39 -7.01
C ALA A 147 12.68 0.39 -6.10
N VAL A 148 13.41 -0.51 -5.48
CA VAL A 148 12.87 -1.45 -4.49
C VAL A 148 13.71 -1.39 -3.23
N VAL A 149 13.05 -1.39 -2.08
CA VAL A 149 13.65 -1.42 -0.74
C VAL A 149 13.17 -2.64 0.04
N ASN A 150 13.84 -2.96 1.13
CA ASN A 150 13.29 -3.85 2.13
C ASN A 150 12.36 -3.05 3.07
N PRO A 151 11.03 -3.25 3.02
CA PRO A 151 10.10 -2.45 3.79
C PRO A 151 10.26 -2.62 5.30
N GLN A 152 10.74 -3.78 5.76
CA GLN A 152 10.98 -4.04 7.18
C GLN A 152 12.17 -3.24 7.69
N ARG A 153 13.27 -3.13 6.91
CA ARG A 153 14.43 -2.28 7.25
C ARG A 153 14.04 -0.81 7.30
N VAL A 154 13.25 -0.35 6.34
CA VAL A 154 12.74 1.03 6.33
C VAL A 154 11.86 1.28 7.55
N MET A 155 10.94 0.38 7.89
CA MET A 155 10.10 0.52 9.08
C MET A 155 10.92 0.58 10.36
N ALA A 156 11.91 -0.31 10.53
CA ALA A 156 12.79 -0.32 11.70
C ALA A 156 13.53 1.01 11.86
N ALA A 157 14.06 1.57 10.76
CA ALA A 157 14.76 2.85 10.78
C ALA A 157 13.83 4.02 11.13
N ILE A 158 12.63 4.09 10.52
CA ILE A 158 11.66 5.17 10.79
C ILE A 158 11.18 5.13 12.25
N VAL A 159 10.97 3.94 12.82
CA VAL A 159 10.58 3.76 14.22
C VAL A 159 11.72 4.17 15.17
N ALA A 160 12.95 3.77 14.87
CA ALA A 160 14.13 4.19 15.65
C ALA A 160 14.27 5.71 15.69
N ASP A 161 14.12 6.38 14.54
CA ASP A 161 14.12 7.83 14.46
C ASP A 161 12.98 8.45 15.28
N ALA A 162 11.75 7.89 15.19
CA ALA A 162 10.61 8.38 15.95
C ALA A 162 10.86 8.34 17.47
N ILE A 163 11.45 7.24 17.96
CA ILE A 163 11.83 7.09 19.38
C ILE A 163 12.90 8.11 19.75
N GLN A 164 13.92 8.27 18.93
CA GLN A 164 14.99 9.25 19.15
C GLN A 164 14.46 10.70 19.18
N GLU A 165 13.43 11.00 18.39
CA GLU A 165 12.73 12.29 18.35
C GLU A 165 11.77 12.49 19.53
N GLY A 166 11.60 11.48 20.40
CA GLY A 166 10.76 11.55 21.61
C GLY A 166 9.28 11.20 21.38
N VAL A 167 8.96 10.38 20.37
CA VAL A 167 7.64 9.77 20.22
C VAL A 167 7.54 8.57 21.16
N GLU A 168 6.49 8.53 21.98
CA GLU A 168 6.22 7.41 22.90
C GLU A 168 5.41 6.32 22.20
N PHE A 169 5.81 5.04 22.34
CA PHE A 169 5.09 3.89 21.79
C PHE A 169 4.52 3.02 22.90
N GLN A 170 3.22 2.71 22.81
CA GLN A 170 2.55 1.69 23.63
C GLN A 170 2.19 0.51 22.70
N LEU A 171 3.03 -0.51 22.72
CA LEU A 171 2.83 -1.76 22.00
C LEU A 171 1.91 -2.70 22.81
N ASN A 172 1.32 -3.71 22.14
CA ASN A 172 0.29 -4.58 22.72
C ASN A 172 -0.92 -3.80 23.28
N CYS A 173 -1.14 -2.58 22.78
CA CYS A 173 -2.17 -1.66 23.23
C CYS A 173 -3.29 -1.58 22.21
N VAL A 174 -4.38 -2.30 22.48
CA VAL A 174 -5.56 -2.38 21.61
C VAL A 174 -6.53 -1.25 21.93
N TRP A 175 -6.90 -0.43 20.94
CA TRP A 175 -8.00 0.50 21.07
C TRP A 175 -9.33 -0.27 21.28
N GLN A 176 -10.17 0.14 22.21
CA GLN A 176 -11.44 -0.50 22.54
C GLN A 176 -12.64 0.39 22.27
N SER A 177 -12.63 1.62 22.79
CA SER A 177 -13.76 2.54 22.64
C SER A 177 -13.33 4.01 22.76
N ARG A 178 -14.19 4.89 22.24
CA ARG A 178 -14.14 6.32 22.53
C ARG A 178 -14.69 6.57 23.95
N GLU A 179 -14.05 7.49 24.67
CA GLU A 179 -14.47 7.93 26.00
C GLU A 179 -14.63 9.46 26.03
N GLY A 180 -15.87 9.92 25.92
CA GLY A 180 -16.16 11.35 25.88
C GLY A 180 -15.52 12.09 24.72
N ALA A 181 -15.25 13.37 24.89
CA ALA A 181 -14.75 14.25 23.80
C ALA A 181 -13.23 14.22 23.61
N GLY A 182 -12.45 13.66 24.54
CA GLY A 182 -10.98 13.71 24.48
C GLY A 182 -10.31 12.51 25.16
N GLY A 183 -10.96 11.36 25.18
CA GLY A 183 -10.45 10.14 25.76
C GLY A 183 -10.72 8.91 24.92
N VAL A 184 -9.89 7.90 25.12
CA VAL A 184 -10.10 6.54 24.62
C VAL A 184 -9.82 5.53 25.72
N ARG A 185 -10.52 4.40 25.65
CA ARG A 185 -10.21 3.19 26.40
C ARG A 185 -9.36 2.26 25.54
N THR A 186 -8.33 1.71 26.13
CA THR A 186 -7.46 0.72 25.52
C THR A 186 -7.35 -0.53 26.41
N SER A 187 -6.74 -1.59 25.90
CA SER A 187 -6.44 -2.79 26.70
C SER A 187 -5.48 -2.54 27.87
N GLN A 188 -4.76 -1.41 27.86
CA GLN A 188 -3.80 -1.02 28.91
C GLN A 188 -4.29 0.13 29.81
N GLY A 189 -5.52 0.59 29.63
CA GLY A 189 -6.11 1.67 30.42
C GLY A 189 -6.64 2.82 29.57
N GLN A 190 -6.85 3.96 30.20
CA GLN A 190 -7.41 5.15 29.56
C GLN A 190 -6.30 6.11 29.10
N ILE A 191 -6.51 6.73 27.93
CA ILE A 191 -5.64 7.78 27.40
C ILE A 191 -6.50 9.02 27.12
N SER A 192 -6.08 10.15 27.69
CA SER A 192 -6.64 11.48 27.38
C SER A 192 -5.74 12.19 26.36
N TYR A 193 -6.33 12.81 25.34
CA TYR A 193 -5.60 13.43 24.24
C TYR A 193 -6.13 14.81 23.87
N GLY A 194 -5.25 15.64 23.29
CA GLY A 194 -5.62 16.90 22.63
C GLY A 194 -6.27 16.64 21.26
N HIS A 195 -5.59 15.88 20.38
CA HIS A 195 -6.09 15.48 19.07
C HIS A 195 -5.73 14.03 18.78
N LEU A 196 -6.65 13.27 18.18
CA LEU A 196 -6.47 11.88 17.80
C LEU A 196 -6.24 11.76 16.29
N VAL A 197 -5.25 10.95 15.86
CA VAL A 197 -5.06 10.58 14.46
C VAL A 197 -5.23 9.08 14.29
N ASN A 198 -6.27 8.69 13.58
CA ASN A 198 -6.57 7.29 13.32
C ASN A 198 -5.84 6.81 12.06
N CYS A 199 -4.77 6.03 12.26
CA CYS A 199 -3.95 5.37 11.25
C CYS A 199 -4.05 3.85 11.31
N ALA A 200 -5.19 3.30 11.76
CA ALA A 200 -5.37 1.89 12.11
C ALA A 200 -5.52 0.95 10.89
N GLY A 201 -5.23 1.41 9.66
CA GLY A 201 -5.21 0.58 8.47
C GLY A 201 -6.50 -0.22 8.27
N LEU A 202 -6.44 -1.55 8.38
CA LEU A 202 -7.59 -2.44 8.21
C LEU A 202 -8.76 -2.15 9.17
N PHE A 203 -8.53 -1.47 10.30
CA PHE A 203 -9.54 -1.15 11.30
C PHE A 203 -9.94 0.34 11.34
N ALA A 204 -9.43 1.15 10.41
CA ALA A 204 -9.61 2.59 10.42
C ALA A 204 -11.09 3.02 10.31
N ASP A 205 -11.89 2.31 9.52
CA ASP A 205 -13.33 2.57 9.39
C ASP A 205 -14.09 2.30 10.70
N ARG A 206 -13.76 1.22 11.43
CA ARG A 206 -14.41 0.88 12.70
C ARG A 206 -14.15 1.95 13.76
N ILE A 207 -12.89 2.41 13.85
CA ILE A 207 -12.52 3.49 14.76
C ILE A 207 -13.23 4.78 14.35
N ALA A 208 -13.20 5.17 13.07
CA ALA A 208 -13.87 6.37 12.59
C ALA A 208 -15.38 6.36 12.89
N HIS A 209 -16.04 5.22 12.73
CA HIS A 209 -17.47 5.09 13.03
C HIS A 209 -17.79 5.29 14.52
N ALA A 210 -16.88 4.95 15.45
CA ALA A 210 -17.05 5.24 16.88
C ALA A 210 -16.94 6.76 17.16
N PHE A 211 -16.46 7.54 16.21
CA PHE A 211 -16.43 9.00 16.25
C PHE A 211 -17.52 9.65 15.37
N ASP A 212 -18.45 8.86 14.85
CA ASP A 212 -19.52 9.28 13.91
C ASP A 212 -18.98 9.84 12.58
N VAL A 213 -17.73 9.48 12.22
CA VAL A 213 -17.04 9.94 11.01
C VAL A 213 -17.04 8.84 9.94
N GLY A 214 -17.30 9.24 8.69
CA GLY A 214 -17.20 8.37 7.52
C GLY A 214 -18.09 7.12 7.59
N THR A 215 -19.27 7.19 8.21
CA THR A 215 -20.16 6.04 8.49
C THR A 215 -20.64 5.30 7.24
N HIS A 216 -20.53 5.92 6.08
CA HIS A 216 -20.85 5.32 4.77
C HIS A 216 -19.65 4.62 4.12
N TYR A 217 -18.48 4.67 4.72
CA TYR A 217 -17.31 3.95 4.25
C TYR A 217 -17.16 2.59 4.94
N ARG A 218 -16.63 1.62 4.23
CA ARG A 218 -16.27 0.30 4.76
C ARG A 218 -14.94 -0.14 4.16
N ILE A 219 -14.09 -0.74 4.98
CA ILE A 219 -12.86 -1.37 4.52
C ILE A 219 -13.13 -2.84 4.24
N LEU A 220 -12.85 -3.26 3.02
CA LEU A 220 -12.86 -4.65 2.61
C LEU A 220 -11.41 -5.15 2.50
N PRO A 221 -11.08 -6.27 3.19
CA PRO A 221 -9.73 -6.83 3.16
C PRO A 221 -9.51 -7.67 1.90
N PHE A 222 -8.43 -7.37 1.15
CA PHE A 222 -7.99 -8.16 0.01
C PHE A 222 -6.57 -8.67 0.25
N ARG A 223 -6.37 -9.98 0.18
CA ARG A 223 -5.06 -10.61 0.32
C ARG A 223 -4.30 -10.57 -0.98
N GLY A 224 -3.09 -10.03 -0.96
CA GLY A 224 -2.13 -10.11 -2.04
C GLY A 224 -1.26 -11.36 -1.88
N GLN A 225 -1.52 -12.39 -2.69
CA GLN A 225 -0.68 -13.58 -2.71
C GLN A 225 0.56 -13.31 -3.55
N PHE A 226 1.74 -13.53 -2.97
CA PHE A 226 3.02 -13.52 -3.66
C PHE A 226 3.65 -14.90 -3.65
N TYR A 227 4.34 -15.24 -4.72
CA TYR A 227 5.25 -16.38 -4.83
C TYR A 227 6.69 -15.86 -4.89
N ARG A 228 7.65 -16.72 -4.58
CA ARG A 228 9.06 -16.47 -4.85
C ARG A 228 9.46 -17.20 -6.13
N LEU A 229 10.27 -16.56 -6.94
CA LEU A 229 10.91 -17.23 -8.07
C LEU A 229 12.03 -18.14 -7.52
N ARG A 230 12.12 -19.36 -8.02
CA ARG A 230 13.18 -20.30 -7.68
C ARG A 230 14.54 -19.70 -8.09
N PRO A 231 15.59 -19.80 -7.25
CA PRO A 231 16.92 -19.27 -7.61
C PRO A 231 17.49 -19.87 -8.90
N GLU A 232 17.16 -21.15 -9.18
CA GLU A 232 17.62 -21.90 -10.35
C GLU A 232 16.77 -21.64 -11.60
N SER A 233 15.76 -20.80 -11.53
CA SER A 233 14.93 -20.42 -12.67
C SER A 233 15.78 -19.79 -13.79
N ARG A 234 15.41 -20.09 -15.03
CA ARG A 234 15.99 -19.46 -16.22
C ARG A 234 15.60 -17.97 -16.32
N VAL A 235 14.57 -17.55 -15.59
CA VAL A 235 14.10 -16.16 -15.56
C VAL A 235 14.99 -15.32 -14.65
N GLN A 236 15.88 -14.54 -15.25
CA GLN A 236 16.81 -13.66 -14.54
C GLN A 236 16.30 -12.23 -14.54
N VAL A 237 15.51 -11.86 -13.53
CA VAL A 237 14.96 -10.50 -13.39
C VAL A 237 16.02 -9.55 -12.81
N ARG A 238 16.27 -8.43 -13.47
CA ARG A 238 17.21 -7.37 -13.02
C ARG A 238 16.54 -6.32 -12.14
N GLY A 239 15.34 -5.88 -12.56
CA GLY A 239 14.57 -4.83 -11.88
C GLY A 239 13.14 -5.28 -11.57
N ASN A 240 12.18 -4.68 -12.25
CA ASN A 240 10.77 -4.97 -12.10
C ASN A 240 10.11 -5.14 -13.48
N ILE A 241 9.28 -6.17 -13.67
CA ILE A 241 8.54 -6.41 -14.91
C ILE A 241 7.04 -6.36 -14.59
N TYR A 242 6.35 -5.36 -15.12
CA TYR A 242 4.92 -5.11 -14.91
C TYR A 242 4.15 -5.20 -16.23
N PRO A 243 2.91 -5.70 -16.25
CA PRO A 243 2.04 -5.54 -17.41
C PRO A 243 1.54 -4.10 -17.51
N VAL A 244 1.10 -3.70 -18.71
CA VAL A 244 0.26 -2.51 -18.86
C VAL A 244 -1.01 -2.73 -18.03
N PRO A 245 -1.30 -1.87 -17.03
CA PRO A 245 -2.48 -2.04 -16.20
C PRO A 245 -3.75 -1.56 -16.90
N ASP A 246 -4.87 -2.14 -16.56
CA ASP A 246 -6.16 -1.46 -16.74
C ASP A 246 -6.23 -0.30 -15.73
N LEU A 247 -6.16 0.94 -16.22
CA LEU A 247 -6.12 2.15 -15.38
C LEU A 247 -7.38 2.36 -14.52
N ARG A 248 -8.46 1.61 -14.79
CA ARG A 248 -9.70 1.59 -14.00
C ARG A 248 -9.60 0.62 -12.82
N ASN A 249 -8.66 -0.33 -12.88
CA ASN A 249 -8.46 -1.35 -11.85
C ASN A 249 -7.56 -0.81 -10.73
N PRO A 250 -7.98 -0.84 -9.46
CA PRO A 250 -7.12 -0.47 -8.34
C PRO A 250 -5.99 -1.49 -8.08
N PHE A 251 -5.99 -2.65 -8.75
CA PHE A 251 -5.01 -3.71 -8.62
C PHE A 251 -4.09 -3.76 -9.85
N LEU A 252 -2.79 -3.85 -9.64
CA LEU A 252 -1.77 -3.75 -10.71
C LEU A 252 -1.46 -5.08 -11.43
N GLY A 253 -2.22 -6.12 -11.23
CA GLY A 253 -1.94 -7.43 -11.85
C GLY A 253 -0.67 -8.11 -11.33
N VAL A 254 -0.42 -9.34 -11.82
CA VAL A 254 0.79 -10.11 -11.51
C VAL A 254 2.00 -9.45 -12.15
N HIS A 255 3.09 -9.32 -11.40
CA HIS A 255 4.34 -8.71 -11.86
C HIS A 255 5.54 -9.33 -11.14
N PHE A 256 6.74 -9.17 -11.70
CA PHE A 256 7.99 -9.57 -11.09
C PHE A 256 8.64 -8.38 -10.38
N THR A 257 9.18 -8.61 -9.19
CA THR A 257 9.91 -7.61 -8.42
C THR A 257 11.17 -8.21 -7.82
N ARG A 258 12.34 -7.69 -8.18
CA ARG A 258 13.61 -8.08 -7.58
C ARG A 258 13.90 -7.23 -6.35
N ARG A 259 14.03 -7.88 -5.21
CA ARG A 259 14.40 -7.24 -3.94
C ARG A 259 15.89 -6.89 -3.89
N PRO A 260 16.32 -5.96 -3.02
CA PRO A 260 17.73 -5.61 -2.87
C PRO A 260 18.61 -6.82 -2.50
N GLU A 261 18.05 -7.79 -1.78
CA GLU A 261 18.73 -9.03 -1.39
C GLU A 261 18.84 -10.06 -2.53
N GLY A 262 18.33 -9.75 -3.72
CA GLY A 262 18.38 -10.60 -4.91
C GLY A 262 17.18 -11.55 -5.08
N GLU A 263 16.35 -11.73 -4.06
CA GLU A 263 15.12 -12.52 -4.15
C GLU A 263 14.14 -11.88 -5.15
N VAL A 264 13.56 -12.67 -6.05
CA VAL A 264 12.52 -12.23 -6.97
C VAL A 264 11.16 -12.72 -6.47
N THR A 265 10.22 -11.79 -6.31
CA THR A 265 8.82 -12.08 -5.97
C THR A 265 7.93 -11.91 -7.19
N VAL A 266 6.91 -12.76 -7.32
CA VAL A 266 5.92 -12.76 -8.40
C VAL A 266 4.53 -12.59 -7.80
N GLY A 267 3.77 -11.61 -8.22
CA GLY A 267 2.45 -11.28 -7.67
C GLY A 267 2.22 -9.76 -7.61
N PRO A 268 1.19 -9.30 -6.89
CA PRO A 268 0.20 -10.11 -6.17
C PRO A 268 -1.02 -10.48 -7.02
N SER A 269 -1.84 -11.40 -6.50
CA SER A 269 -3.28 -11.45 -6.78
C SER A 269 -4.06 -10.59 -5.78
N ALA A 270 -5.36 -10.41 -5.98
CA ALA A 270 -6.22 -9.68 -5.04
C ALA A 270 -7.42 -10.56 -4.62
N LEU A 271 -7.25 -11.33 -3.56
CA LEU A 271 -8.27 -12.26 -3.06
C LEU A 271 -9.10 -11.62 -1.94
N PRO A 272 -10.45 -11.56 -2.06
CA PRO A 272 -11.30 -11.11 -0.98
C PRO A 272 -11.21 -12.07 0.22
N LEU A 273 -11.22 -11.52 1.42
CA LEU A 273 -11.10 -12.26 2.67
C LEU A 273 -12.36 -12.14 3.52
N LEU A 274 -12.62 -13.16 4.33
CA LEU A 274 -13.75 -13.20 5.27
C LEU A 274 -13.37 -12.59 6.65
N GLY A 275 -12.17 -12.05 6.79
CA GLY A 275 -11.70 -11.39 8.02
C GLY A 275 -10.53 -10.47 7.73
N ARG A 276 -10.38 -9.43 8.55
CA ARG A 276 -9.40 -8.36 8.34
C ARG A 276 -7.95 -8.80 8.53
N GLU A 277 -7.72 -9.89 9.26
CA GLU A 277 -6.39 -10.43 9.56
C GLU A 277 -6.28 -11.91 9.19
N GLN A 278 -7.00 -12.32 8.15
CA GLN A 278 -6.97 -13.69 7.64
C GLN A 278 -5.71 -13.91 6.79
N TYR A 279 -4.55 -14.01 7.44
CA TYR A 279 -3.26 -14.23 6.76
C TYR A 279 -3.07 -15.68 6.30
N ARG A 280 -3.63 -16.67 7.04
CA ARG A 280 -3.46 -18.12 6.75
C ARG A 280 -4.79 -18.86 6.83
N GLY A 281 -5.15 -19.56 5.78
CA GLY A 281 -6.35 -20.40 5.74
C GLY A 281 -7.60 -19.64 6.22
N LEU A 282 -8.29 -20.19 7.21
CA LEU A 282 -9.45 -19.56 7.85
C LEU A 282 -9.09 -18.85 9.17
N ALA A 283 -7.83 -18.89 9.61
CA ALA A 283 -7.42 -18.18 10.82
C ALA A 283 -7.60 -16.68 10.65
N GLY A 284 -8.34 -16.05 11.58
CA GLY A 284 -8.72 -14.63 11.50
C GLY A 284 -9.99 -14.36 10.67
N ALA A 285 -10.68 -15.38 10.17
CA ALA A 285 -12.00 -15.22 9.59
C ALA A 285 -13.01 -14.78 10.67
N ASN A 286 -13.93 -13.89 10.31
CA ASN A 286 -14.94 -13.35 11.20
C ASN A 286 -16.28 -13.26 10.47
N ALA A 287 -17.35 -13.76 11.08
CA ALA A 287 -18.66 -13.84 10.44
C ALA A 287 -19.20 -12.47 10.03
N SER A 288 -19.04 -11.43 10.85
CA SER A 288 -19.52 -10.09 10.53
C SER A 288 -18.74 -9.45 9.37
N ASP A 289 -17.42 -9.64 9.32
CA ASP A 289 -16.59 -9.18 8.20
C ASP A 289 -16.88 -9.98 6.92
N GLY A 290 -17.10 -11.30 7.04
CA GLY A 290 -17.46 -12.15 5.93
C GLY A 290 -18.82 -11.77 5.32
N MET A 291 -19.85 -11.55 6.14
CA MET A 291 -21.14 -11.07 5.66
C MET A 291 -21.05 -9.69 5.00
N ALA A 292 -20.26 -8.77 5.59
CA ALA A 292 -20.02 -7.46 4.99
C ALA A 292 -19.31 -7.59 3.64
N MET A 293 -18.28 -8.44 3.54
CA MET A 293 -17.57 -8.73 2.29
C MET A 293 -18.55 -9.21 1.20
N VAL A 294 -19.33 -10.25 1.47
CA VAL A 294 -20.31 -10.80 0.51
C VAL A 294 -21.33 -9.74 0.10
N LYS A 295 -21.92 -9.03 1.07
CA LYS A 295 -22.91 -7.96 0.82
C LYS A 295 -22.37 -6.89 -0.13
N TYR A 296 -21.17 -6.37 0.14
CA TYR A 296 -20.64 -5.26 -0.64
C TYR A 296 -20.06 -5.72 -1.98
N LEU A 297 -19.49 -6.92 -2.08
CA LEU A 297 -19.08 -7.49 -3.36
C LEU A 297 -20.28 -7.70 -4.28
N LEU A 298 -21.41 -8.22 -3.78
CA LEU A 298 -22.65 -8.35 -4.56
C LEU A 298 -23.16 -6.99 -5.03
N ARG A 299 -23.12 -5.95 -4.19
CA ARG A 299 -23.51 -4.59 -4.60
C ARG A 299 -22.59 -4.00 -5.66
N LEU A 300 -21.27 -4.15 -5.51
CA LEU A 300 -20.28 -3.72 -6.50
C LEU A 300 -20.50 -4.45 -7.83
N PHE A 301 -20.70 -5.77 -7.78
CA PHE A 301 -20.98 -6.60 -8.95
C PHE A 301 -22.29 -6.22 -9.64
N GLY A 302 -23.35 -5.99 -8.88
CA GLY A 302 -24.65 -5.55 -9.40
C GLY A 302 -24.60 -4.19 -10.06
N ARG A 303 -23.92 -3.20 -9.45
CA ARG A 303 -23.74 -1.84 -9.99
C ARG A 303 -22.78 -1.77 -11.17
N ASN A 304 -21.79 -2.65 -11.22
CA ASN A 304 -20.77 -2.75 -12.27
C ASN A 304 -20.09 -1.40 -12.65
N ARG A 305 -19.92 -0.51 -11.68
CA ARG A 305 -19.15 0.72 -11.90
C ARG A 305 -17.71 0.38 -12.21
N ASP A 306 -17.06 1.19 -13.04
CA ASP A 306 -15.67 1.02 -13.48
C ASP A 306 -15.36 -0.40 -13.99
N HIS A 307 -16.39 -1.06 -14.58
CA HIS A 307 -16.28 -2.43 -15.08
C HIS A 307 -15.91 -3.48 -14.02
N PHE A 308 -16.36 -3.29 -12.77
CA PHE A 308 -16.03 -4.14 -11.63
C PHE A 308 -16.19 -5.64 -11.89
N ARG A 309 -17.20 -6.06 -12.69
CA ARG A 309 -17.41 -7.47 -13.06
C ARG A 309 -16.19 -8.04 -13.78
N SER A 310 -15.66 -7.32 -14.76
CA SER A 310 -14.46 -7.72 -15.51
C SER A 310 -13.24 -7.84 -14.58
N ILE A 311 -13.05 -6.87 -13.69
CA ILE A 311 -11.98 -6.89 -12.68
C ILE A 311 -12.11 -8.10 -11.76
N ALA A 312 -13.31 -8.34 -11.20
CA ALA A 312 -13.56 -9.44 -10.29
C ALA A 312 -13.34 -10.82 -10.95
N LEU A 313 -13.83 -11.01 -12.17
CA LEU A 313 -13.61 -12.25 -12.93
C LEU A 313 -12.12 -12.47 -13.26
N GLY A 314 -11.40 -11.42 -13.63
CA GLY A 314 -9.96 -11.47 -13.86
C GLY A 314 -9.17 -11.85 -12.60
N GLU A 315 -9.56 -11.32 -11.42
CA GLU A 315 -8.91 -11.70 -10.15
C GLU A 315 -9.27 -13.14 -9.73
N LEU A 316 -10.51 -13.59 -9.95
CA LEU A 316 -10.92 -14.96 -9.68
C LEU A 316 -10.11 -15.98 -10.52
N ALA A 317 -9.80 -15.68 -11.77
CA ALA A 317 -8.98 -16.54 -12.62
C ALA A 317 -7.56 -16.76 -12.03
N LYS A 318 -7.02 -15.80 -11.29
CA LYS A 318 -5.70 -15.86 -10.64
C LYS A 318 -5.69 -16.61 -9.30
N ILE A 319 -6.84 -17.09 -8.82
CA ILE A 319 -6.92 -17.92 -7.61
C ILE A 319 -6.24 -19.27 -7.86
N SER A 320 -6.45 -19.85 -9.04
CA SER A 320 -5.77 -21.08 -9.42
C SER A 320 -4.30 -20.82 -9.74
N ARG A 321 -3.43 -21.76 -9.35
CA ARG A 321 -2.00 -21.70 -9.68
C ARG A 321 -1.78 -21.57 -11.19
N SER A 322 -2.55 -22.32 -11.99
CA SER A 322 -2.47 -22.26 -13.46
C SER A 322 -2.85 -20.90 -14.03
N GLY A 323 -3.91 -20.28 -13.51
CA GLY A 323 -4.31 -18.93 -13.92
C GLY A 323 -3.27 -17.88 -13.54
N PHE A 324 -2.70 -17.98 -12.34
CA PHE A 324 -1.62 -17.12 -11.89
C PHE A 324 -0.35 -17.26 -12.75
N CYS A 325 0.03 -18.51 -13.07
CA CYS A 325 1.20 -18.81 -13.92
C CYS A 325 1.04 -18.23 -15.34
N ARG A 326 -0.14 -18.32 -15.95
CA ARG A 326 -0.41 -17.71 -17.27
C ARG A 326 -0.13 -16.21 -17.30
N GLU A 327 -0.50 -15.48 -16.25
CA GLU A 327 -0.17 -14.05 -16.14
C GLU A 327 1.35 -13.81 -16.07
N ALA A 328 2.08 -14.64 -15.32
CA ALA A 328 3.53 -14.54 -15.21
C ALA A 328 4.24 -14.93 -16.52
N GLU A 329 3.79 -16.02 -17.17
CA GLU A 329 4.29 -16.47 -18.49
C GLU A 329 4.15 -15.41 -19.58
N ALA A 330 3.10 -14.60 -19.52
CA ALA A 330 2.88 -13.51 -20.47
C ALA A 330 3.91 -12.37 -20.33
N LEU A 331 4.64 -12.30 -19.22
CA LEU A 331 5.59 -11.23 -18.91
C LEU A 331 7.05 -11.61 -19.13
N ALA A 332 7.39 -12.89 -18.99
CA ALA A 332 8.79 -13.33 -18.96
C ALA A 332 9.05 -14.54 -19.85
N VAL A 333 10.16 -14.50 -20.60
CA VAL A 333 10.65 -15.62 -21.42
C VAL A 333 11.26 -16.69 -20.51
N GLY A 334 10.95 -17.97 -20.80
CA GLY A 334 11.52 -19.12 -20.09
C GLY A 334 10.93 -19.37 -18.70
N PHE A 335 9.85 -18.65 -18.33
CA PHE A 335 9.14 -18.94 -17.09
C PHE A 335 8.32 -20.23 -17.20
N GLU A 336 8.41 -21.04 -16.17
CA GLU A 336 7.66 -22.30 -16.04
C GLU A 336 6.89 -22.31 -14.70
N SER A 337 5.77 -23.04 -14.64
CA SER A 337 4.97 -23.12 -13.42
C SER A 337 5.72 -23.71 -12.21
N GLY A 338 6.73 -24.56 -12.48
CA GLY A 338 7.65 -25.12 -11.50
C GLY A 338 8.58 -24.09 -10.84
N ASP A 339 8.74 -22.91 -11.45
CA ASP A 339 9.62 -21.86 -10.93
C ASP A 339 9.05 -21.15 -9.69
N LEU A 340 7.73 -21.29 -9.43
CA LEU A 340 7.09 -20.65 -8.29
C LEU A 340 7.20 -21.49 -7.02
N LEU A 341 7.89 -20.95 -6.04
CA LEU A 341 7.92 -21.44 -4.67
C LEU A 341 6.87 -20.69 -3.83
N THR A 342 6.38 -21.34 -2.78
CA THR A 342 5.50 -20.67 -1.81
C THR A 342 6.18 -19.41 -1.30
N GLY A 343 5.49 -18.30 -1.39
CA GLY A 343 6.00 -16.98 -0.99
C GLY A 343 6.02 -16.79 0.53
N LYS A 344 6.51 -15.62 0.94
CA LYS A 344 6.40 -15.12 2.31
C LYS A 344 4.94 -14.88 2.68
N GLU A 345 4.69 -14.60 3.96
CA GLU A 345 3.35 -14.23 4.42
C GLU A 345 2.76 -13.09 3.59
N PRO A 346 1.52 -13.26 3.13
CA PRO A 346 0.87 -12.29 2.25
C PRO A 346 0.62 -10.95 2.96
N GLY A 347 0.53 -9.87 2.21
CA GLY A 347 -0.03 -8.61 2.69
C GLY A 347 -1.55 -8.59 2.56
N ILE A 348 -2.23 -7.86 3.43
CA ILE A 348 -3.67 -7.59 3.30
C ILE A 348 -3.86 -6.10 3.01
N ARG A 349 -4.48 -5.82 1.87
CA ARG A 349 -4.82 -4.47 1.45
C ARG A 349 -6.15 -4.05 2.07
N ALA A 350 -6.15 -2.91 2.75
CA ALA A 350 -7.33 -2.25 3.29
C ALA A 350 -8.02 -1.45 2.17
N GLN A 351 -8.89 -2.06 1.38
CA GLN A 351 -9.56 -1.39 0.27
C GLN A 351 -10.82 -0.70 0.76
N LEU A 352 -10.89 0.62 0.64
CA LEU A 352 -12.07 1.39 1.01
C LEU A 352 -13.17 1.31 -0.05
N VAL A 353 -14.40 1.18 0.41
CA VAL A 353 -15.62 1.19 -0.40
C VAL A 353 -16.54 2.30 0.09
N ASP A 354 -17.02 3.14 -0.83
CA ASP A 354 -18.19 3.99 -0.58
C ASP A 354 -19.46 3.14 -0.73
N THR A 355 -20.13 2.89 0.38
CA THR A 355 -21.29 2.01 0.42
C THR A 355 -22.54 2.66 -0.16
N ARG A 356 -22.62 3.99 -0.25
CA ARG A 356 -23.73 4.73 -0.88
C ARG A 356 -23.63 4.64 -2.39
N LYS A 357 -22.42 4.86 -2.92
CA LYS A 357 -22.14 4.83 -4.35
C LYS A 357 -21.92 3.43 -4.91
N ALA A 358 -21.60 2.45 -4.04
CA ALA A 358 -21.11 1.12 -4.39
C ALA A 358 -19.89 1.23 -5.33
N GLU A 359 -18.81 1.83 -4.83
CA GLU A 359 -17.60 2.19 -5.58
C GLU A 359 -16.36 1.89 -4.75
N LEU A 360 -15.31 1.33 -5.38
CA LEU A 360 -13.98 1.18 -4.78
C LEU A 360 -13.23 2.50 -4.88
N LEU A 361 -12.76 3.01 -3.75
CA LEU A 361 -12.02 4.27 -3.74
C LEU A 361 -10.54 4.02 -3.99
N SER A 362 -10.00 4.70 -5.00
CA SER A 362 -8.59 4.59 -5.40
C SER A 362 -7.69 5.67 -4.81
N ASP A 363 -8.24 6.82 -4.39
CA ASP A 363 -7.47 7.94 -3.85
C ASP A 363 -7.41 7.91 -2.31
N PHE A 364 -6.56 8.76 -1.73
CA PHE A 364 -6.50 8.97 -0.29
C PHE A 364 -7.82 9.54 0.23
N VAL A 365 -8.27 9.03 1.37
CA VAL A 365 -9.46 9.53 2.06
C VAL A 365 -9.08 9.88 3.48
N ILE A 366 -9.21 11.16 3.82
CA ILE A 366 -8.91 11.74 5.12
C ILE A 366 -10.18 12.46 5.58
N GLU A 367 -10.76 12.02 6.68
CA GLU A 367 -11.99 12.57 7.21
C GLU A 367 -11.70 13.26 8.55
N PRO A 368 -12.00 14.56 8.68
CA PRO A 368 -11.90 15.25 9.94
C PRO A 368 -13.10 14.95 10.84
N GLY A 369 -12.85 14.87 12.13
CA GLY A 369 -13.88 14.81 13.17
C GLY A 369 -13.57 15.80 14.32
N PRO A 370 -14.46 15.95 15.30
CA PRO A 370 -14.17 16.75 16.48
C PRO A 370 -12.94 16.22 17.24
N ARG A 371 -11.87 17.02 17.28
CA ARG A 371 -10.57 16.68 17.88
C ARG A 371 -9.99 15.34 17.34
N SER A 372 -10.29 15.00 16.07
CA SER A 372 -9.81 13.76 15.46
C SER A 372 -9.62 13.90 13.94
N THR A 373 -8.72 13.11 13.39
CA THR A 373 -8.48 12.98 11.95
C THR A 373 -8.38 11.49 11.63
N HIS A 374 -9.14 11.03 10.64
CA HIS A 374 -9.26 9.61 10.31
C HIS A 374 -8.75 9.34 8.90
N LEU A 375 -7.71 8.51 8.78
CA LEU A 375 -7.15 8.09 7.50
C LEU A 375 -7.81 6.78 7.07
N LEU A 376 -8.83 6.89 6.22
CA LEU A 376 -9.68 5.76 5.83
C LEU A 376 -9.16 5.02 4.61
N ASN A 377 -8.45 5.70 3.70
CA ASN A 377 -7.85 5.07 2.52
C ASN A 377 -6.41 5.54 2.33
N ALA A 378 -5.48 4.82 2.91
CA ALA A 378 -4.04 5.03 2.75
C ALA A 378 -3.41 3.81 2.05
N VAL A 379 -3.92 3.46 0.85
CA VAL A 379 -3.40 2.37 0.01
C VAL A 379 -2.23 2.85 -0.86
N SER A 380 -1.63 1.94 -1.66
CA SER A 380 -0.54 2.28 -2.58
C SER A 380 -0.83 3.60 -3.35
N PRO A 381 0.11 4.54 -3.34
CA PRO A 381 1.54 4.43 -3.01
C PRO A 381 1.89 4.87 -1.56
N ALA A 382 1.05 4.66 -0.58
CA ALA A 382 1.18 5.18 0.78
C ALA A 382 2.56 4.92 1.43
N PHE A 383 3.17 3.74 1.19
CA PHE A 383 4.52 3.46 1.70
C PHE A 383 5.56 4.41 1.11
N THR A 384 5.58 4.55 -0.22
CA THR A 384 6.45 5.51 -0.93
C THR A 384 6.21 6.94 -0.48
N SER A 385 4.94 7.33 -0.32
CA SER A 385 4.49 8.70 -0.06
C SER A 385 4.50 9.07 1.43
N SER A 386 4.90 8.18 2.32
CA SER A 386 4.62 8.30 3.77
C SER A 386 5.08 9.61 4.39
N ALA A 387 6.27 10.12 4.04
CA ALA A 387 6.78 11.37 4.59
C ALA A 387 6.01 12.61 4.10
N PRO A 388 5.87 12.88 2.79
CA PRO A 388 5.12 14.04 2.33
C PRO A 388 3.60 13.91 2.62
N PHE A 389 3.07 12.71 2.72
CA PHE A 389 1.69 12.50 3.16
C PHE A 389 1.48 12.86 4.63
N ALA A 390 2.45 12.54 5.50
CA ALA A 390 2.42 12.95 6.90
C ALA A 390 2.43 14.48 7.05
N GLU A 391 3.28 15.17 6.32
CA GLU A 391 3.31 16.65 6.29
C GLU A 391 1.98 17.23 5.83
N TYR A 392 1.39 16.66 4.78
CA TYR A 392 0.10 17.07 4.25
C TYR A 392 -1.01 16.92 5.30
N VAL A 393 -1.10 15.75 5.94
CA VAL A 393 -2.13 15.46 6.98
C VAL A 393 -1.94 16.36 8.20
N VAL A 394 -0.71 16.49 8.69
CA VAL A 394 -0.42 17.33 9.87
C VAL A 394 -0.69 18.81 9.57
N GLY A 395 -0.46 19.24 8.31
CA GLY A 395 -0.82 20.59 7.87
C GLY A 395 -2.32 20.90 7.89
N MET A 396 -3.18 19.87 7.89
CA MET A 396 -4.63 20.04 8.01
C MET A 396 -5.10 20.12 9.48
N ILE A 397 -4.28 19.70 10.43
CA ILE A 397 -4.62 19.68 11.86
C ILE A 397 -4.39 21.08 12.44
N LYS A 398 -5.48 21.72 12.88
CA LYS A 398 -5.39 22.96 13.63
C LYS A 398 -5.04 22.63 15.08
N HIS A 399 -3.87 23.04 15.51
CA HIS A 399 -3.44 22.91 16.91
C HIS A 399 -3.53 24.31 17.55
N GLU A 400 -4.57 24.51 18.36
CA GLU A 400 -4.63 25.67 19.24
C GLU A 400 -3.72 25.37 20.44
N ARG A 401 -2.70 26.19 20.65
CA ARG A 401 -1.76 26.11 21.77
C ARG A 401 -2.42 26.46 23.07
#